data_86452032a85c0c92fec019651f0e3249
#
_entry.id   86452032a85c0c92fec019651f0e3249
#
_cell.length_a   1.000
_cell.length_b   1.000
_cell.length_c   1.000
_cell.angle_alpha   90.00
_cell.angle_beta   90.00
_cell.angle_gamma   90.00
#
_symmetry.space_group_name_H-M   'P 1'
#
loop_
_entity.id
_entity.type
_entity.pdbx_description
1 polymer ?
#
loop_
_entity_poly.entity_id
_entity_poly.type
_entity_poly.pdbx_seq_one_letter_code
_entity_poly.pdbx_strand_id
1 'polypeptide(L)'
;MAQICETVLSNRGGIKLVVDGYIMTKDKNRDDLYYWCCEKRKTLHCGGYACTILINGQHNLRNKKEHNHSPDATRKDIITAVHNLKRKACETNDTPAQIIQVETNAVSSLSQPSLPNNHALRQIIKRVRRKNLPIQPPSIDNIDVPLPLRTINGQIFLAKDATFDNERILLFTTKSNVEHLKKSLYWIMD
;
A
#
# COMPACT_ATOMS: atom_id res chain seq x y z
N MET A 1 6.60 -34.72 11.62
CA MET A 1 6.26 -33.97 10.39
C MET A 1 6.80 -32.56 10.52
N ALA A 2 7.40 -32.02 9.46
CA ALA A 2 7.87 -30.63 9.48
C ALA A 2 6.64 -29.69 9.47
N GLN A 3 6.56 -28.76 10.42
CA GLN A 3 5.48 -27.77 10.47
C GLN A 3 5.70 -26.71 9.39
N ILE A 4 4.77 -26.60 8.46
CA ILE A 4 4.76 -25.49 7.48
C ILE A 4 4.34 -24.24 8.20
N CYS A 5 5.14 -23.17 8.04
CA CYS A 5 4.85 -21.88 8.66
C CYS A 5 4.10 -20.99 7.67
N GLU A 6 3.10 -20.31 8.18
CA GLU A 6 2.40 -19.28 7.41
C GLU A 6 3.26 -18.03 7.27
N THR A 7 3.12 -17.32 6.14
CA THR A 7 3.80 -16.06 5.89
C THR A 7 2.82 -14.95 5.60
N VAL A 8 3.13 -13.73 6.03
CA VAL A 8 2.37 -12.52 5.71
C VAL A 8 3.29 -11.47 5.13
N LEU A 9 2.80 -10.69 4.17
CA LEU A 9 3.56 -9.60 3.59
C LEU A 9 3.66 -8.42 4.57
N SER A 10 4.87 -7.96 4.79
CA SER A 10 5.10 -6.82 5.67
C SER A 10 4.79 -5.51 4.96
N ASN A 11 4.55 -4.48 5.75
CA ASN A 11 4.31 -3.12 5.26
C ASN A 11 5.48 -2.50 4.46
N ARG A 12 6.65 -3.13 4.43
CA ARG A 12 7.86 -2.68 3.71
C ARG A 12 8.21 -3.59 2.53
N GLY A 13 7.30 -4.47 2.11
CA GLY A 13 7.50 -5.39 0.99
C GLY A 13 8.26 -6.67 1.31
N GLY A 14 8.73 -6.85 2.56
CA GLY A 14 9.34 -8.10 3.01
C GLY A 14 8.30 -9.11 3.52
N ILE A 15 8.74 -10.32 3.81
CA ILE A 15 7.91 -11.38 4.40
C ILE A 15 8.08 -11.36 5.92
N LYS A 16 7.01 -11.60 6.65
CA LYS A 16 7.00 -11.96 8.06
C LYS A 16 6.50 -13.40 8.22
N LEU A 17 7.04 -14.12 9.17
CA LEU A 17 6.64 -15.48 9.48
C LEU A 17 5.66 -15.47 10.65
N VAL A 18 4.69 -16.36 10.59
CA VAL A 18 3.76 -16.61 11.70
C VAL A 18 4.06 -18.01 12.27
N VAL A 19 4.44 -18.06 13.55
CA VAL A 19 4.72 -19.31 14.27
C VAL A 19 3.96 -19.29 15.58
N ASP A 20 3.06 -20.22 15.80
CA ASP A 20 2.24 -20.35 17.01
C ASP A 20 1.53 -19.04 17.43
N GLY A 21 1.06 -18.25 16.44
CA GLY A 21 0.42 -16.96 16.67
C GLY A 21 1.38 -15.78 16.92
N TYR A 22 2.69 -16.02 16.93
CA TYR A 22 3.70 -14.98 17.04
C TYR A 22 4.14 -14.48 15.66
N ILE A 23 4.27 -13.18 15.52
CA ILE A 23 4.81 -12.55 14.32
C ILE A 23 6.32 -12.45 14.44
N MET A 24 7.02 -13.02 13.46
CA MET A 24 8.46 -13.06 13.40
C MET A 24 8.96 -12.19 12.23
N THR A 25 10.06 -11.51 12.44
CA THR A 25 10.74 -10.69 11.42
C THR A 25 12.02 -11.39 10.99
N LYS A 26 12.30 -11.38 9.69
CA LYS A 26 13.54 -11.95 9.16
C LYS A 26 14.74 -11.23 9.77
N ASP A 27 15.66 -11.99 10.36
CA ASP A 27 16.92 -11.51 10.90
C ASP A 27 18.03 -11.68 9.85
N LYS A 28 18.27 -12.90 9.41
CA LYS A 28 19.27 -13.26 8.38
C LYS A 28 18.86 -14.52 7.63
N ASN A 29 19.57 -14.83 6.56
CA ASN A 29 19.52 -16.12 5.90
C ASN A 29 20.92 -16.59 5.54
N ARG A 30 21.07 -17.90 5.46
CA ARG A 30 22.25 -18.59 4.92
C ARG A 30 21.74 -19.73 4.06
N ASP A 31 22.03 -19.68 2.78
CA ASP A 31 21.47 -20.60 1.80
C ASP A 31 19.95 -20.73 1.95
N ASP A 32 19.41 -21.93 2.12
CA ASP A 32 17.99 -22.20 2.32
C ASP A 32 17.52 -22.07 3.78
N LEU A 33 18.41 -21.71 4.71
CA LEU A 33 18.10 -21.52 6.12
C LEU A 33 17.78 -20.05 6.41
N TYR A 34 16.61 -19.83 6.99
CA TYR A 34 16.11 -18.52 7.37
C TYR A 34 15.97 -18.42 8.88
N TYR A 35 16.48 -17.34 9.42
CA TYR A 35 16.49 -17.03 10.83
C TYR A 35 15.56 -15.87 11.12
N TRP A 36 14.68 -16.07 12.10
CA TRP A 36 13.60 -15.15 12.41
C TRP A 36 13.67 -14.76 13.89
N CYS A 37 13.45 -13.49 14.18
CA CYS A 37 13.34 -12.97 15.54
C CYS A 37 11.94 -12.43 15.79
N CYS A 38 11.50 -12.46 17.04
CA CYS A 38 10.20 -11.91 17.43
C CYS A 38 10.07 -10.43 17.03
N GLU A 39 8.92 -10.03 16.49
CA GLU A 39 8.62 -8.62 16.18
C GLU A 39 8.76 -7.72 17.42
N LYS A 40 8.43 -8.26 18.61
CA LYS A 40 8.52 -7.56 19.91
C LYS A 40 9.91 -7.62 20.56
N ARG A 41 10.94 -8.07 19.84
CA ARG A 41 12.31 -8.15 20.36
C ARG A 41 12.80 -6.83 20.96
N LYS A 42 12.53 -5.70 20.30
CA LYS A 42 12.98 -4.38 20.77
C LYS A 42 12.07 -3.79 21.85
N THR A 43 10.77 -4.03 21.77
CA THR A 43 9.77 -3.41 22.67
C THR A 43 9.57 -4.17 23.97
N LEU A 44 9.62 -5.50 23.93
CA LEU A 44 9.44 -6.36 25.10
C LEU A 44 10.71 -7.16 25.43
N HIS A 45 11.85 -6.85 24.83
CA HIS A 45 13.09 -7.61 24.97
C HIS A 45 12.91 -9.12 24.79
N CYS A 46 11.99 -9.49 23.86
CA CYS A 46 11.66 -10.89 23.65
C CYS A 46 12.81 -11.63 22.97
N GLY A 47 13.23 -12.74 23.58
CA GLY A 47 14.24 -13.65 23.03
C GLY A 47 13.69 -14.72 22.09
N GLY A 48 12.39 -14.65 21.75
CA GLY A 48 11.71 -15.58 20.83
C GLY A 48 12.39 -15.60 19.46
N TYR A 49 12.58 -16.79 18.94
CA TYR A 49 13.36 -17.04 17.75
C TYR A 49 12.82 -18.25 17.00
N ALA A 50 12.93 -18.25 15.67
CA ALA A 50 12.64 -19.40 14.83
C ALA A 50 13.71 -19.57 13.74
N CYS A 51 13.95 -20.82 13.36
CA CYS A 51 14.74 -21.18 12.21
C CYS A 51 13.88 -22.02 11.26
N THR A 52 13.84 -21.65 10.00
CA THR A 52 13.10 -22.36 8.97
C THR A 52 14.01 -22.71 7.79
N ILE A 53 13.63 -23.77 7.07
CA ILE A 53 14.21 -24.10 5.78
C ILE A 53 13.17 -23.80 4.69
N LEU A 54 13.63 -23.24 3.57
CA LEU A 54 12.76 -22.99 2.42
C LEU A 54 12.74 -24.24 1.54
N ILE A 55 11.56 -24.87 1.43
CA ILE A 55 11.35 -26.06 0.59
C ILE A 55 10.16 -25.77 -0.32
N ASN A 56 10.34 -25.83 -1.63
CA ASN A 56 9.29 -25.57 -2.63
C ASN A 56 8.58 -24.22 -2.41
N GLY A 57 9.30 -23.18 -2.01
CA GLY A 57 8.75 -21.85 -1.76
C GLY A 57 8.02 -21.70 -0.41
N GLN A 58 7.99 -22.73 0.43
CA GLN A 58 7.35 -22.71 1.74
C GLN A 58 8.38 -22.81 2.87
N HIS A 59 8.16 -22.04 3.94
CA HIS A 59 8.98 -22.06 5.13
C HIS A 59 8.56 -23.21 6.05
N ASN A 60 9.45 -24.18 6.26
CA ASN A 60 9.26 -25.32 7.14
C ASN A 60 10.04 -25.08 8.44
N LEU A 61 9.36 -25.16 9.58
CA LEU A 61 9.96 -24.93 10.89
C LEU A 61 10.97 -26.04 11.21
N ARG A 62 12.20 -25.67 11.56
CA ARG A 62 13.24 -26.59 12.06
C ARG A 62 13.43 -26.48 13.56
N ASN A 63 13.46 -25.25 14.06
CA ASN A 63 13.68 -24.99 15.47
C ASN A 63 13.04 -23.67 15.89
N LYS A 64 12.60 -23.58 17.14
CA LYS A 64 12.05 -22.37 17.75
C LYS A 64 12.52 -22.22 19.18
N LYS A 65 12.52 -20.98 19.68
CA LYS A 65 12.76 -20.63 21.08
C LYS A 65 11.53 -19.91 21.62
N GLU A 66 11.19 -20.19 22.86
CA GLU A 66 10.04 -19.67 23.57
C GLU A 66 10.06 -18.12 23.66
N HIS A 67 8.86 -17.57 23.71
CA HIS A 67 8.59 -16.14 23.88
C HIS A 67 8.32 -15.82 25.35
N ASN A 68 8.62 -14.61 25.78
CA ASN A 68 8.33 -14.09 27.13
C ASN A 68 7.02 -13.29 27.21
N HIS A 69 6.17 -13.40 26.20
CA HIS A 69 4.85 -12.73 26.13
C HIS A 69 3.84 -13.64 25.42
N SER A 70 2.56 -13.37 25.58
CA SER A 70 1.50 -14.09 24.87
C SER A 70 1.47 -13.77 23.37
N PRO A 71 0.99 -14.69 22.52
CA PRO A 71 0.76 -14.43 21.10
C PRO A 71 -0.33 -13.37 20.93
N ASP A 72 -0.28 -12.65 19.82
CA ASP A 72 -1.25 -11.63 19.46
C ASP A 72 -2.03 -12.11 18.22
N ALA A 73 -3.18 -12.72 18.46
CA ALA A 73 -4.01 -13.30 17.43
C ALA A 73 -4.50 -12.25 16.40
N THR A 74 -4.62 -10.98 16.81
CA THR A 74 -5.12 -9.90 15.95
C THR A 74 -4.05 -9.33 15.04
N ARG A 75 -2.78 -9.49 15.40
CA ARG A 75 -1.65 -8.84 14.73
C ARG A 75 -1.49 -9.23 13.27
N LYS A 76 -1.74 -10.49 12.94
CA LYS A 76 -1.72 -11.00 11.57
C LYS A 76 -2.74 -10.27 10.70
N ASP A 77 -3.99 -10.20 11.16
CA ASP A 77 -5.09 -9.56 10.43
C ASP A 77 -4.78 -8.09 10.14
N ILE A 78 -4.25 -7.37 11.15
CA ILE A 78 -3.87 -5.97 11.02
C ILE A 78 -2.79 -5.77 9.96
N ILE A 79 -1.75 -6.61 9.97
CA ILE A 79 -0.67 -6.53 8.98
C ILE A 79 -1.22 -6.76 7.58
N THR A 80 -2.06 -7.77 7.41
CA THR A 80 -2.70 -8.12 6.14
C THR A 80 -3.60 -7.00 5.64
N ALA A 81 -4.47 -6.45 6.50
CA ALA A 81 -5.37 -5.35 6.16
C ALA A 81 -4.60 -4.10 5.71
N VAL A 82 -3.57 -3.70 6.45
CA VAL A 82 -2.75 -2.53 6.09
C VAL A 82 -1.95 -2.78 4.80
N HIS A 83 -1.51 -4.02 4.55
CA HIS A 83 -0.86 -4.38 3.29
C HIS A 83 -1.84 -4.24 2.11
N ASN A 84 -3.04 -4.83 2.21
CA ASN A 84 -4.07 -4.77 1.19
C ASN A 84 -4.53 -3.33 0.91
N LEU A 85 -4.70 -2.52 1.97
CA LEU A 85 -5.01 -1.10 1.85
C LEU A 85 -3.96 -0.34 1.04
N LYS A 86 -2.68 -0.60 1.26
CA LYS A 86 -1.59 0.00 0.47
C LYS A 86 -1.62 -0.47 -0.99
N ARG A 87 -1.83 -1.76 -1.22
CA ARG A 87 -1.94 -2.33 -2.55
C ARG A 87 -3.09 -1.68 -3.33
N LYS A 88 -4.31 -1.64 -2.76
CA LYS A 88 -5.47 -0.98 -3.39
C LYS A 88 -5.24 0.51 -3.62
N ALA A 89 -4.55 1.19 -2.72
CA ALA A 89 -4.21 2.60 -2.91
C ALA A 89 -3.35 2.86 -4.16
N CYS A 90 -2.54 1.88 -4.60
CA CYS A 90 -1.75 1.95 -5.83
C CYS A 90 -2.54 1.50 -7.07
N GLU A 91 -3.39 0.48 -6.92
CA GLU A 91 -4.03 -0.22 -8.03
C GLU A 91 -5.35 0.43 -8.45
N THR A 92 -6.01 1.18 -7.55
CA THR A 92 -7.34 1.75 -7.81
C THR A 92 -7.36 3.27 -7.64
N ASN A 93 -8.35 3.91 -8.28
CA ASN A 93 -8.68 5.32 -8.10
C ASN A 93 -9.76 5.55 -7.03
N ASP A 94 -10.12 4.52 -6.26
CA ASP A 94 -11.13 4.61 -5.20
C ASP A 94 -10.77 5.69 -4.19
N THR A 95 -11.78 6.32 -3.60
CA THR A 95 -11.55 7.29 -2.55
C THR A 95 -10.92 6.62 -1.31
N PRO A 96 -10.13 7.34 -0.51
CA PRO A 96 -9.59 6.78 0.73
C PRO A 96 -10.66 6.20 1.67
N ALA A 97 -11.86 6.78 1.67
CA ALA A 97 -12.97 6.28 2.48
C ALA A 97 -13.46 4.91 2.01
N GLN A 98 -13.62 4.72 0.69
CA GLN A 98 -14.02 3.43 0.10
C GLN A 98 -12.99 2.33 0.38
N ILE A 99 -11.69 2.63 0.17
CA ILE A 99 -10.62 1.65 0.43
C ILE A 99 -10.63 1.23 1.91
N ILE A 100 -10.72 2.21 2.83
CA ILE A 100 -10.73 1.93 4.28
C ILE A 100 -11.94 1.08 4.63
N GLN A 101 -13.13 1.44 4.16
CA GLN A 101 -14.36 0.71 4.46
C GLN A 101 -14.27 -0.75 4.02
N VAL A 102 -13.79 -1.01 2.79
CA VAL A 102 -13.66 -2.37 2.26
C VAL A 102 -12.66 -3.19 3.09
N GLU A 103 -11.49 -2.62 3.37
CA GLU A 103 -10.44 -3.35 4.10
C GLU A 103 -10.76 -3.53 5.59
N THR A 104 -11.42 -2.57 6.24
CA THR A 104 -11.83 -2.72 7.64
C THR A 104 -12.97 -3.72 7.80
N ASN A 105 -13.90 -3.78 6.85
CA ASN A 105 -14.98 -4.77 6.87
C ASN A 105 -14.49 -6.21 6.61
N ALA A 106 -13.36 -6.37 5.94
CA ALA A 106 -12.75 -7.67 5.70
C ALA A 106 -11.99 -8.23 6.92
N VAL A 107 -11.74 -7.40 7.94
CA VAL A 107 -11.04 -7.79 9.17
C VAL A 107 -12.03 -8.38 10.18
N SER A 108 -11.61 -9.44 10.88
CA SER A 108 -12.43 -10.06 11.93
C SER A 108 -12.86 -9.05 13.00
N SER A 109 -14.06 -9.22 13.57
CA SER A 109 -14.59 -8.34 14.63
C SER A 109 -13.65 -8.22 15.83
N LEU A 110 -12.90 -9.29 16.13
CA LEU A 110 -11.91 -9.30 17.22
C LEU A 110 -10.71 -8.40 16.93
N SER A 111 -10.33 -8.26 15.66
CA SER A 111 -9.15 -7.50 15.24
C SER A 111 -9.48 -6.03 14.92
N GLN A 112 -10.74 -5.68 14.66
CA GLN A 112 -11.16 -4.32 14.31
C GLN A 112 -10.74 -3.24 15.33
N PRO A 113 -10.89 -3.44 16.67
CA PRO A 113 -10.49 -2.43 17.65
C PRO A 113 -8.98 -2.14 17.66
N SER A 114 -8.18 -3.08 17.17
CA SER A 114 -6.71 -2.97 17.11
C SER A 114 -6.20 -2.35 15.81
N LEU A 115 -7.09 -2.05 14.85
CA LEU A 115 -6.73 -1.34 13.62
C LEU A 115 -6.30 0.10 13.92
N PRO A 116 -5.37 0.67 13.12
CA PRO A 116 -5.12 2.10 13.17
C PRO A 116 -6.39 2.90 12.91
N ASN A 117 -6.54 4.05 13.55
CA ASN A 117 -7.70 4.90 13.34
C ASN A 117 -7.81 5.38 11.88
N ASN A 118 -9.01 5.79 11.47
CA ASN A 118 -9.30 6.20 10.09
C ASN A 118 -8.40 7.34 9.60
N HIS A 119 -7.98 8.25 10.49
CA HIS A 119 -7.06 9.31 10.13
C HIS A 119 -5.69 8.75 9.74
N ALA A 120 -5.14 7.85 10.56
CA ALA A 120 -3.87 7.19 10.27
C ALA A 120 -3.93 6.36 8.96
N LEU A 121 -5.03 5.64 8.71
CA LEU A 121 -5.24 4.89 7.47
C LEU A 121 -5.29 5.81 6.25
N ARG A 122 -6.01 6.94 6.33
CA ARG A 122 -6.01 7.98 5.26
C ARG A 122 -4.61 8.52 4.99
N GLN A 123 -3.82 8.78 6.03
CA GLN A 123 -2.44 9.24 5.87
C GLN A 123 -1.55 8.19 5.19
N ILE A 124 -1.76 6.90 5.49
CA ILE A 124 -1.05 5.80 4.80
C ILE A 124 -1.37 5.83 3.30
N ILE A 125 -2.65 5.90 2.93
CA ILE A 125 -3.10 5.97 1.53
C ILE A 125 -2.48 7.19 0.83
N LYS A 126 -2.58 8.37 1.44
CA LYS A 126 -2.03 9.62 0.89
C LYS A 126 -0.52 9.51 0.63
N ARG A 127 0.25 8.95 1.59
CA ARG A 127 1.70 8.75 1.43
C ARG A 127 2.04 7.77 0.32
N VAL A 128 1.29 6.67 0.20
CA VAL A 128 1.50 5.67 -0.84
C VAL A 128 1.22 6.28 -2.22
N ARG A 129 0.09 6.96 -2.39
CA ARG A 129 -0.27 7.63 -3.65
C ARG A 129 0.73 8.71 -4.02
N ARG A 130 1.13 9.55 -3.05
CA ARG A 130 2.12 10.61 -3.29
C ARG A 130 3.47 10.06 -3.78
N LYS A 131 3.88 8.89 -3.29
CA LYS A 131 5.14 8.26 -3.72
C LYS A 131 5.09 7.82 -5.19
N ASN A 132 3.90 7.50 -5.70
CA ASN A 132 3.68 7.04 -7.08
C ASN A 132 3.33 8.19 -8.04
N LEU A 133 3.10 9.39 -7.50
CA LEU A 133 2.89 10.59 -8.32
C LEU A 133 4.24 11.16 -8.79
N PRO A 134 4.28 11.78 -9.96
CA PRO A 134 5.44 12.55 -10.40
C PRO A 134 5.82 13.61 -9.37
N ILE A 135 7.11 13.95 -9.30
CA ILE A 135 7.58 15.04 -8.45
C ILE A 135 6.91 16.32 -8.92
N GLN A 136 6.26 17.03 -8.01
CA GLN A 136 5.63 18.30 -8.32
C GLN A 136 6.73 19.34 -8.61
N PRO A 137 6.75 19.93 -9.81
CA PRO A 137 7.75 20.94 -10.16
C PRO A 137 7.55 22.22 -9.33
N PRO A 138 8.61 22.99 -9.12
CA PRO A 138 8.55 24.23 -8.33
C PRO A 138 7.73 25.35 -9.00
N SER A 139 7.60 25.32 -10.33
CA SER A 139 6.85 26.29 -11.13
C SER A 139 6.01 25.58 -12.17
N ILE A 140 4.91 26.24 -12.59
CA ILE A 140 4.03 25.77 -13.66
C ILE A 140 4.77 25.67 -14.99
N ASP A 141 5.75 26.54 -15.21
CA ASP A 141 6.55 26.56 -16.44
C ASP A 141 7.39 25.31 -16.62
N ASN A 142 7.77 24.69 -15.50
CA ASN A 142 8.60 23.48 -15.45
C ASN A 142 7.78 22.19 -15.38
N ILE A 143 6.44 22.26 -15.55
CA ILE A 143 5.61 21.06 -15.57
C ILE A 143 5.86 20.29 -16.88
N ASP A 144 6.48 19.12 -16.77
CA ASP A 144 6.41 18.11 -17.83
C ASP A 144 5.27 17.14 -17.47
N VAL A 145 4.16 17.23 -18.21
CA VAL A 145 3.00 16.38 -17.98
C VAL A 145 3.34 14.96 -18.42
N PRO A 146 3.41 13.96 -17.50
CA PRO A 146 3.73 12.59 -17.85
C PRO A 146 2.75 12.01 -18.88
N LEU A 147 3.25 11.15 -19.78
CA LEU A 147 2.42 10.50 -20.81
C LEU A 147 1.12 9.88 -20.28
N PRO A 148 1.12 9.16 -19.14
CA PRO A 148 -0.12 8.60 -18.58
C PRO A 148 -1.18 9.64 -18.19
N LEU A 149 -0.78 10.88 -17.91
CA LEU A 149 -1.70 11.99 -17.58
C LEU A 149 -2.14 12.79 -18.80
N ARG A 150 -1.52 12.57 -19.98
CA ARG A 150 -1.93 13.20 -21.25
C ARG A 150 -3.10 12.52 -21.92
N THR A 151 -3.47 11.32 -21.45
CA THR A 151 -4.56 10.53 -22.04
C THR A 151 -5.52 10.03 -20.95
N ILE A 152 -6.78 9.88 -21.29
CA ILE A 152 -7.81 9.26 -20.45
C ILE A 152 -8.63 8.28 -21.31
N ASN A 153 -8.77 7.04 -20.86
CA ASN A 153 -9.47 5.98 -21.60
C ASN A 153 -9.01 5.86 -23.08
N GLY A 154 -7.71 6.00 -23.33
CA GLY A 154 -7.14 5.95 -24.68
C GLY A 154 -7.36 7.18 -25.54
N GLN A 155 -8.02 8.23 -25.03
CA GLN A 155 -8.23 9.50 -25.72
C GLN A 155 -7.25 10.56 -25.21
N ILE A 156 -6.86 11.49 -26.09
CA ILE A 156 -6.07 12.66 -25.72
C ILE A 156 -6.86 13.48 -24.70
N PHE A 157 -6.25 13.76 -23.55
CA PHE A 157 -6.82 14.57 -22.47
C PHE A 157 -6.09 15.92 -22.34
N LEU A 158 -4.76 15.96 -22.48
CA LEU A 158 -4.03 17.23 -22.65
C LEU A 158 -4.23 17.71 -24.09
N ALA A 159 -5.26 18.50 -24.32
CA ALA A 159 -5.65 18.98 -25.64
C ALA A 159 -4.69 20.08 -26.17
N LYS A 160 -4.17 20.93 -25.30
CA LYS A 160 -3.24 22.02 -25.65
C LYS A 160 -2.28 22.32 -24.51
N ASP A 161 -1.05 22.56 -24.86
CA ASP A 161 0.00 23.15 -24.03
C ASP A 161 0.55 24.33 -24.81
N ALA A 162 0.32 25.55 -24.36
CA ALA A 162 0.69 26.77 -25.07
C ALA A 162 1.09 27.88 -24.09
N THR A 163 1.92 28.79 -24.56
CA THR A 163 2.27 30.01 -23.85
C THR A 163 1.57 31.20 -24.52
N PHE A 164 0.91 32.02 -23.72
CA PHE A 164 0.25 33.25 -24.14
C PHE A 164 0.65 34.35 -23.16
N ASP A 165 1.13 35.49 -23.70
CA ASP A 165 1.64 36.64 -22.91
C ASP A 165 2.59 36.25 -21.77
N ASN A 166 3.55 35.37 -22.05
CA ASN A 166 4.49 34.79 -21.08
C ASN A 166 3.86 33.87 -19.99
N GLU A 167 2.57 33.58 -20.06
CA GLU A 167 1.89 32.66 -19.19
C GLU A 167 1.63 31.32 -19.89
N ARG A 168 1.96 30.21 -19.23
CA ARG A 168 1.72 28.87 -19.76
C ARG A 168 0.32 28.41 -19.44
N ILE A 169 -0.40 27.97 -20.47
CA ILE A 169 -1.77 27.44 -20.35
C ILE A 169 -1.78 25.96 -20.71
N LEU A 170 -2.26 25.14 -19.79
CA LEU A 170 -2.49 23.71 -20.00
C LEU A 170 -4.00 23.46 -20.09
N LEU A 171 -4.48 23.04 -21.27
CA LEU A 171 -5.88 22.74 -21.49
C LEU A 171 -6.12 21.24 -21.44
N PHE A 172 -6.85 20.79 -20.43
CA PHE A 172 -7.24 19.40 -20.29
C PHE A 172 -8.71 19.21 -20.66
N THR A 173 -8.96 18.52 -21.76
CA THR A 173 -10.30 18.20 -22.23
C THR A 173 -10.26 17.02 -23.19
N THR A 174 -11.38 16.33 -23.37
CA THR A 174 -11.54 15.29 -24.40
C THR A 174 -12.37 15.84 -25.56
N LYS A 175 -12.24 15.22 -26.73
CA LYS A 175 -13.07 15.56 -27.88
C LYS A 175 -14.57 15.47 -27.55
N SER A 176 -14.95 14.45 -26.76
CA SER A 176 -16.34 14.27 -26.31
C SER A 176 -16.82 15.46 -25.46
N ASN A 177 -15.99 15.94 -24.53
CA ASN A 177 -16.35 17.09 -23.69
C ASN A 177 -16.54 18.36 -24.54
N VAL A 178 -15.67 18.58 -25.53
CA VAL A 178 -15.81 19.72 -26.46
C VAL A 178 -17.11 19.65 -27.27
N GLU A 179 -17.49 18.45 -27.73
CA GLU A 179 -18.77 18.27 -28.43
C GLU A 179 -20.00 18.51 -27.53
N HIS A 180 -19.91 18.16 -26.24
CA HIS A 180 -20.93 18.52 -25.25
C HIS A 180 -21.02 20.02 -25.03
N LEU A 181 -19.86 20.71 -24.88
CA LEU A 181 -19.82 22.17 -24.73
C LEU A 181 -20.43 22.89 -25.93
N LYS A 182 -20.16 22.44 -27.16
CA LYS A 182 -20.74 23.02 -28.39
C LYS A 182 -22.29 22.95 -28.43
N LYS A 183 -22.86 21.94 -27.78
CA LYS A 183 -24.32 21.73 -27.73
C LYS A 183 -24.97 22.43 -26.54
N SER A 184 -24.19 22.97 -25.60
CA SER A 184 -24.69 23.63 -24.40
C SER A 184 -25.16 25.04 -24.71
N LEU A 185 -26.39 25.36 -24.30
CA LEU A 185 -26.98 26.70 -24.47
C LEU A 185 -26.37 27.75 -23.49
N TYR A 186 -25.87 27.27 -22.34
CA TYR A 186 -25.31 28.12 -21.29
C TYR A 186 -23.98 27.56 -20.80
N TRP A 187 -23.02 28.44 -20.56
CA TRP A 187 -21.73 28.11 -19.96
C TRP A 187 -21.62 28.87 -18.65
N ILE A 188 -21.31 28.19 -17.57
CA ILE A 188 -21.04 28.77 -16.27
C ILE A 188 -19.55 28.63 -16.03
N MET A 189 -18.85 29.73 -15.79
CA MET A 189 -17.43 29.78 -15.48
C MET A 189 -17.29 30.40 -14.09
N ASP A 190 -16.56 29.72 -13.20
CA ASP A 190 -16.19 30.20 -11.87
C ASP A 190 -14.84 30.93 -11.92
#